data_cce696c7881fd3a88b992f41b9961a12
#
_entry.id   cce696c7881fd3a88b992f41b9961a12
#
_cell.length_a   1.000
_cell.length_b   1.000
_cell.length_c   1.000
_cell.angle_alpha   90.00
_cell.angle_beta   90.00
_cell.angle_gamma   90.00
#
_symmetry.space_group_name_H-M   'P 1'
#
loop_
_entity.id
_entity.type
_entity.pdbx_description
1 polymer ?
#
loop_
_entity_poly.entity_id
_entity_poly.type
_entity_poly.pdbx_seq_one_letter_code
_entity_poly.pdbx_strand_id
1 'polypeptide(L)'
;MIISVNQPYYFPFVGFFYKAYLSDNFVILDDVQFPRGTTWITRNRFKNAQGSLWMTVPVIKKGLGLQKINAVRIYHNGRWAKKHLQSLKNAYVRAPYFKEHLIFLEDLFSTKFEKLIHLNLKIIRYLMQQLQVDTNVILSSELGIHAKGEKLLLEICSKLGVSQFLVQKAARKYINSDRLSAAGIKLSDFRPPSPVYPQLWGDFIPNLSALDLILNCGPKAHHIMINGLSGSGEYR
;
A
#
# COMPACT_ATOMS: atom_id res chain seq x y z
N MET A 1 4.95 -6.02 21.25
CA MET A 1 4.29 -6.16 19.93
C MET A 1 4.43 -4.86 19.16
N ILE A 2 4.84 -4.96 17.90
CA ILE A 2 5.06 -3.83 16.97
C ILE A 2 3.88 -3.75 16.02
N ILE A 3 3.28 -2.57 15.86
CA ILE A 3 2.29 -2.34 14.82
C ILE A 3 2.63 -1.16 13.92
N SER A 4 2.02 -1.18 12.76
CA SER A 4 1.93 0.00 11.90
C SER A 4 0.56 0.08 11.24
N VAL A 5 0.18 1.28 10.81
CA VAL A 5 -1.10 1.51 10.15
C VAL A 5 -0.89 2.15 8.79
N ASN A 6 -1.75 1.84 7.82
CA ASN A 6 -1.76 2.50 6.52
C ASN A 6 -3.15 2.48 5.89
N GLN A 7 -3.43 3.44 5.01
CA GLN A 7 -4.61 3.37 4.15
C GLN A 7 -4.38 2.32 3.04
N PRO A 8 -5.45 1.68 2.52
CA PRO A 8 -5.34 0.66 1.47
C PRO A 8 -5.01 1.28 0.11
N TYR A 9 -3.73 1.44 -0.21
CA TYR A 9 -3.28 2.02 -1.47
C TYR A 9 -3.51 1.09 -2.66
N TYR A 10 -3.77 1.67 -3.82
CA TYR A 10 -3.83 0.96 -5.09
C TYR A 10 -2.42 0.64 -5.58
N PHE A 11 -2.07 -0.63 -5.75
CA PHE A 11 -0.72 -1.10 -6.11
C PHE A 11 0.40 -0.40 -5.33
N PRO A 12 0.49 -0.56 -4.00
CA PRO A 12 1.41 0.20 -3.17
C PRO A 12 2.88 0.10 -3.61
N PHE A 13 3.68 1.09 -3.24
CA PHE A 13 5.13 1.09 -3.43
C PHE A 13 5.85 0.19 -2.40
N VAL A 14 7.13 -0.10 -2.63
CA VAL A 14 7.91 -1.05 -1.81
C VAL A 14 7.90 -0.71 -0.31
N GLY A 15 8.03 0.59 0.05
CA GLY A 15 8.03 1.01 1.44
C GLY A 15 6.74 0.73 2.22
N PHE A 16 5.60 0.55 1.53
CA PHE A 16 4.36 0.08 2.16
C PHE A 16 4.52 -1.34 2.71
N PHE A 17 5.09 -2.23 1.91
CA PHE A 17 5.31 -3.64 2.25
C PHE A 17 6.45 -3.82 3.24
N TYR A 18 7.50 -3.03 3.14
CA TYR A 18 8.58 -3.04 4.11
C TYR A 18 8.10 -2.59 5.51
N LYS A 19 7.19 -1.62 5.57
CA LYS A 19 6.55 -1.21 6.82
C LYS A 19 5.72 -2.34 7.43
N ALA A 20 4.99 -3.09 6.60
CA ALA A 20 4.28 -4.29 7.04
C ALA A 20 5.26 -5.35 7.54
N TYR A 21 6.34 -5.64 6.80
CA TYR A 21 7.38 -6.60 7.15
C TYR A 21 8.01 -6.34 8.53
N LEU A 22 8.16 -5.07 8.93
CA LEU A 22 8.70 -4.68 10.24
C LEU A 22 7.67 -4.74 11.37
N SER A 23 6.43 -5.12 11.11
CA SER A 23 5.34 -5.11 12.08
C SER A 23 4.85 -6.52 12.38
N ASP A 24 4.48 -6.79 13.63
CA ASP A 24 3.77 -8.02 14.01
C ASP A 24 2.33 -8.01 13.46
N ASN A 25 1.69 -6.84 13.49
CA ASN A 25 0.40 -6.60 12.86
C ASN A 25 0.43 -5.32 12.01
N PHE A 26 -0.17 -5.42 10.82
CA PHE A 26 -0.33 -4.31 9.89
C PHE A 26 -1.81 -3.92 9.76
N VAL A 27 -2.18 -2.77 10.33
CA VAL A 27 -3.58 -2.33 10.35
C VAL A 27 -3.89 -1.51 9.12
N ILE A 28 -4.84 -1.96 8.33
CA ILE A 28 -5.38 -1.23 7.19
C ILE A 28 -6.55 -0.35 7.65
N LEU A 29 -6.35 0.97 7.56
CA LEU A 29 -7.36 1.96 7.91
C LEU A 29 -8.43 2.05 6.81
N ASP A 30 -9.42 1.18 6.84
CA ASP A 30 -10.47 1.07 5.84
C ASP A 30 -11.73 1.87 6.19
N ASP A 31 -11.95 2.17 7.47
CA ASP A 31 -13.14 2.88 7.96
C ASP A 31 -12.92 4.37 8.27
N VAL A 32 -11.72 4.90 7.97
CA VAL A 32 -11.45 6.33 8.04
C VAL A 32 -12.00 7.08 6.83
N GLN A 33 -12.05 8.41 6.92
CA GLN A 33 -12.55 9.25 5.84
C GLN A 33 -11.72 9.10 4.56
N PHE A 34 -12.39 8.88 3.44
CA PHE A 34 -11.78 8.89 2.11
C PHE A 34 -11.35 10.31 1.72
N PRO A 35 -10.11 10.53 1.24
CA PRO A 35 -9.62 11.84 0.87
C PRO A 35 -10.42 12.49 -0.28
N ARG A 36 -10.68 13.80 -0.17
CA ARG A 36 -11.40 14.55 -1.22
C ARG A 36 -10.61 14.70 -2.51
N GLY A 37 -9.31 14.94 -2.39
CA GLY A 37 -8.40 15.17 -3.51
C GLY A 37 -7.84 13.90 -4.15
N THR A 38 -6.70 14.07 -4.81
CA THR A 38 -5.90 12.97 -5.36
C THR A 38 -5.32 12.12 -4.24
N THR A 39 -5.43 10.81 -4.36
CA THR A 39 -5.01 9.89 -3.30
C THR A 39 -4.39 8.61 -3.86
N TRP A 40 -3.41 8.06 -3.15
CA TRP A 40 -2.80 6.77 -3.45
C TRP A 40 -3.76 5.59 -3.31
N ILE A 41 -4.93 5.80 -2.69
CA ILE A 41 -5.98 4.77 -2.59
C ILE A 41 -6.59 4.46 -3.95
N THR A 42 -6.66 5.46 -4.85
CA THR A 42 -7.25 5.29 -6.18
C THR A 42 -6.25 5.24 -7.31
N ARG A 43 -4.97 5.59 -7.10
CA ARG A 43 -4.00 5.70 -8.18
C ARG A 43 -2.59 5.34 -7.74
N ASN A 44 -1.78 4.90 -8.69
CA ASN A 44 -0.33 4.79 -8.48
C ASN A 44 0.44 4.94 -9.80
N ARG A 45 1.78 4.96 -9.68
CA ARG A 45 2.74 5.12 -10.77
C ARG A 45 3.37 3.78 -11.15
N PHE A 46 3.48 3.58 -12.43
CA PHE A 46 4.21 2.51 -13.08
C PHE A 46 5.21 3.14 -14.05
N LYS A 47 5.92 2.35 -14.84
CA LYS A 47 6.90 2.84 -15.81
C LYS A 47 6.60 2.31 -17.21
N ASN A 48 6.76 3.14 -18.21
CA ASN A 48 6.71 2.78 -19.63
C ASN A 48 7.80 3.53 -20.40
N ALA A 49 7.81 3.40 -21.73
CA ALA A 49 8.81 4.04 -22.60
C ALA A 49 8.81 5.59 -22.53
N GLN A 50 7.72 6.21 -22.06
CA GLN A 50 7.58 7.66 -21.90
C GLN A 50 7.88 8.12 -20.47
N GLY A 51 8.29 7.22 -19.58
CA GLY A 51 8.59 7.51 -18.17
C GLY A 51 7.48 7.04 -17.22
N SER A 52 7.00 7.92 -16.33
CA SER A 52 5.96 7.58 -15.34
C SER A 52 4.59 7.39 -15.97
N LEU A 53 4.03 6.19 -15.83
CA LEU A 53 2.68 5.85 -16.23
C LEU A 53 1.73 5.90 -15.01
N TRP A 54 0.82 6.88 -14.99
CA TRP A 54 -0.19 6.97 -13.96
C TRP A 54 -1.43 6.16 -14.31
N MET A 55 -1.88 5.32 -13.38
CA MET A 55 -3.14 4.59 -13.51
C MET A 55 -4.07 4.92 -12.36
N THR A 56 -5.30 5.29 -12.68
CA THR A 56 -6.30 5.76 -11.70
C THR A 56 -7.59 4.96 -11.84
N VAL A 57 -8.04 4.35 -10.74
CA VAL A 57 -9.35 3.70 -10.63
C VAL A 57 -10.43 4.79 -10.47
N PRO A 58 -11.40 4.88 -11.35
CA PRO A 58 -12.48 5.84 -11.21
C PRO A 58 -13.45 5.42 -10.09
N VAL A 59 -13.86 6.37 -9.27
CA VAL A 59 -14.75 6.12 -8.12
C VAL A 59 -15.93 7.10 -8.10
N ILE A 60 -17.04 6.68 -7.49
CA ILE A 60 -18.24 7.49 -7.34
C ILE A 60 -18.05 8.42 -6.14
N LYS A 61 -18.02 9.75 -6.42
CA LYS A 61 -17.88 10.80 -5.39
C LYS A 61 -19.06 11.77 -5.40
N LYS A 62 -19.62 12.07 -6.59
CA LYS A 62 -20.65 13.11 -6.75
C LYS A 62 -21.89 12.78 -5.94
N GLY A 63 -22.33 13.73 -5.12
CA GLY A 63 -23.57 13.61 -4.32
C GLY A 63 -23.46 12.76 -3.05
N LEU A 64 -22.29 12.16 -2.74
CA LEU A 64 -22.15 11.23 -1.61
C LEU A 64 -21.48 11.85 -0.36
N GLY A 65 -21.14 13.15 -0.40
CA GLY A 65 -20.51 13.81 0.74
C GLY A 65 -19.18 13.18 1.17
N LEU A 66 -18.98 13.07 2.48
CA LEU A 66 -17.82 12.43 3.09
C LEU A 66 -18.06 10.94 3.26
N GLN A 67 -17.36 10.12 2.48
CA GLN A 67 -17.45 8.67 2.56
C GLN A 67 -16.32 8.10 3.42
N LYS A 68 -16.53 6.96 4.08
CA LYS A 68 -15.47 6.10 4.59
C LYS A 68 -14.81 5.36 3.42
N ILE A 69 -13.53 4.97 3.55
CA ILE A 69 -12.79 4.25 2.49
C ILE A 69 -13.51 2.95 2.10
N ASN A 70 -13.98 2.17 3.07
CA ASN A 70 -14.71 0.91 2.84
C ASN A 70 -16.10 1.07 2.23
N ALA A 71 -16.61 2.29 2.12
CA ALA A 71 -17.88 2.61 1.45
C ALA A 71 -17.70 3.08 0.01
N VAL A 72 -16.46 3.38 -0.42
CA VAL A 72 -16.20 3.93 -1.76
C VAL A 72 -16.46 2.89 -2.83
N ARG A 73 -17.34 3.23 -3.78
CA ARG A 73 -17.70 2.37 -4.92
C ARG A 73 -16.93 2.75 -6.17
N ILE A 74 -16.53 1.72 -6.93
CA ILE A 74 -15.86 1.91 -8.23
C ILE A 74 -16.89 2.34 -9.28
N TYR A 75 -16.51 3.30 -10.11
CA TYR A 75 -17.33 3.72 -11.25
C TYR A 75 -17.01 2.87 -12.48
N HIS A 76 -17.97 2.02 -12.88
CA HIS A 76 -17.76 1.04 -13.95
C HIS A 76 -18.20 1.51 -15.35
N ASN A 77 -18.80 2.70 -15.48
CA ASN A 77 -19.14 3.24 -16.78
C ASN A 77 -17.88 3.71 -17.51
N GLY A 78 -17.27 2.80 -18.25
CA GLY A 78 -16.00 3.03 -18.95
C GLY A 78 -15.16 1.77 -18.99
N ARG A 79 -14.04 1.84 -19.71
CA ARG A 79 -13.15 0.70 -19.95
C ARG A 79 -11.88 0.76 -19.08
N TRP A 80 -11.96 1.35 -17.86
CA TRP A 80 -10.76 1.59 -17.05
C TRP A 80 -9.98 0.30 -16.78
N ALA A 81 -10.66 -0.78 -16.38
CA ALA A 81 -10.01 -2.06 -16.07
C ALA A 81 -9.29 -2.65 -17.30
N LYS A 82 -9.96 -2.68 -18.46
CA LYS A 82 -9.35 -3.10 -19.74
C LYS A 82 -8.17 -2.21 -20.13
N LYS A 83 -8.29 -0.87 -19.93
CA LYS A 83 -7.19 0.07 -20.20
C LYS A 83 -6.00 -0.18 -19.27
N HIS A 84 -6.23 -0.41 -17.98
CA HIS A 84 -5.16 -0.70 -17.02
C HIS A 84 -4.43 -1.98 -17.39
N LEU A 85 -5.15 -3.08 -17.66
CA LEU A 85 -4.54 -4.35 -18.09
C LEU A 85 -3.71 -4.15 -19.35
N GLN A 86 -4.27 -3.48 -20.37
CA GLN A 86 -3.55 -3.24 -21.63
C GLN A 86 -2.31 -2.36 -21.41
N SER A 87 -2.41 -1.33 -20.57
CA SER A 87 -1.27 -0.46 -20.22
C SER A 87 -0.15 -1.23 -19.53
N LEU A 88 -0.49 -2.14 -18.59
CA LEU A 88 0.50 -3.02 -17.96
C LEU A 88 1.10 -4.01 -18.95
N LYS A 89 0.30 -4.63 -19.83
CA LYS A 89 0.81 -5.49 -20.90
C LYS A 89 1.81 -4.76 -21.79
N ASN A 90 1.46 -3.57 -22.26
CA ASN A 90 2.35 -2.77 -23.13
C ASN A 90 3.63 -2.34 -22.40
N ALA A 91 3.52 -1.98 -21.13
CA ALA A 91 4.65 -1.50 -20.33
C ALA A 91 5.62 -2.62 -19.92
N TYR A 92 5.10 -3.82 -19.61
CA TYR A 92 5.87 -4.86 -18.93
C TYR A 92 5.98 -6.20 -19.66
N VAL A 93 5.46 -6.34 -20.88
CA VAL A 93 5.56 -7.60 -21.64
C VAL A 93 7.01 -8.11 -21.81
N ARG A 94 7.99 -7.19 -21.77
CA ARG A 94 9.44 -7.51 -21.85
C ARG A 94 10.10 -7.70 -20.48
N ALA A 95 9.38 -7.49 -19.37
CA ALA A 95 9.93 -7.72 -18.04
C ALA A 95 10.12 -9.23 -17.83
N PRO A 96 11.26 -9.66 -17.23
CA PRO A 96 11.62 -11.07 -17.15
C PRO A 96 10.54 -11.96 -16.52
N TYR A 97 9.83 -11.44 -15.52
CA TYR A 97 8.83 -12.19 -14.74
C TYR A 97 7.38 -11.81 -15.07
N PHE A 98 7.13 -11.01 -16.11
CA PHE A 98 5.77 -10.56 -16.44
C PHE A 98 4.78 -11.71 -16.69
N LYS A 99 5.23 -12.75 -17.39
CA LYS A 99 4.38 -13.91 -17.75
C LYS A 99 3.84 -14.64 -16.52
N GLU A 100 4.64 -14.75 -15.47
CA GLU A 100 4.27 -15.43 -14.21
C GLU A 100 3.11 -14.70 -13.50
N HIS A 101 3.01 -13.38 -13.67
CA HIS A 101 2.01 -12.55 -13.01
C HIS A 101 0.82 -12.19 -13.91
N LEU A 102 0.85 -12.59 -15.17
CA LEU A 102 -0.18 -12.21 -16.15
C LEU A 102 -1.56 -12.78 -15.79
N ILE A 103 -1.63 -14.03 -15.35
CA ILE A 103 -2.88 -14.70 -14.95
C ILE A 103 -3.56 -13.93 -13.80
N PHE A 104 -2.78 -13.51 -12.79
CA PHE A 104 -3.30 -12.68 -11.70
C PHE A 104 -3.84 -11.33 -12.19
N LEU A 105 -3.11 -10.66 -13.09
CA LEU A 105 -3.52 -9.37 -13.62
C LEU A 105 -4.80 -9.47 -14.48
N GLU A 106 -4.92 -10.53 -15.26
CA GLU A 106 -6.11 -10.80 -16.06
C GLU A 106 -7.33 -11.09 -15.19
N ASP A 107 -7.19 -11.94 -14.17
CA ASP A 107 -8.22 -12.22 -13.19
C ASP A 107 -8.62 -10.95 -12.41
N LEU A 108 -7.64 -10.17 -11.94
CA LEU A 108 -7.88 -8.93 -11.21
C LEU A 108 -8.73 -7.94 -12.01
N PHE A 109 -8.40 -7.72 -13.28
CA PHE A 109 -9.06 -6.71 -14.12
C PHE A 109 -10.31 -7.25 -14.86
N SER A 110 -10.54 -8.55 -14.89
CA SER A 110 -11.80 -9.16 -15.33
C SER A 110 -12.85 -9.18 -14.22
N THR A 111 -12.42 -9.24 -12.97
CA THR A 111 -13.31 -9.24 -11.79
C THR A 111 -13.95 -7.86 -11.61
N LYS A 112 -15.28 -7.83 -11.51
CA LYS A 112 -16.04 -6.59 -11.26
C LYS A 112 -16.19 -6.35 -9.75
N PHE A 113 -15.21 -5.68 -9.15
CA PHE A 113 -15.29 -5.25 -7.75
C PHE A 113 -16.27 -4.10 -7.59
N GLU A 114 -17.27 -4.22 -6.73
CA GLU A 114 -18.17 -3.11 -6.42
C GLU A 114 -17.46 -2.03 -5.60
N LYS A 115 -16.77 -2.42 -4.53
CA LYS A 115 -16.06 -1.53 -3.61
C LYS A 115 -14.56 -1.47 -3.92
N LEU A 116 -14.00 -0.26 -3.83
CA LEU A 116 -12.58 -0.02 -4.04
C LEU A 116 -11.69 -0.79 -3.05
N ILE A 117 -12.13 -0.92 -1.79
CA ILE A 117 -11.39 -1.64 -0.75
C ILE A 117 -11.13 -3.10 -1.15
N HIS A 118 -12.09 -3.79 -1.74
CA HIS A 118 -11.93 -5.19 -2.13
C HIS A 118 -10.89 -5.37 -3.24
N LEU A 119 -10.86 -4.47 -4.23
CA LEU A 119 -9.83 -4.43 -5.25
C LEU A 119 -8.45 -4.22 -4.62
N ASN A 120 -8.32 -3.20 -3.76
CA ASN A 120 -7.03 -2.86 -3.16
C ASN A 120 -6.53 -3.96 -2.22
N LEU A 121 -7.39 -4.59 -1.42
CA LEU A 121 -7.00 -5.72 -0.56
C LEU A 121 -6.56 -6.94 -1.38
N LYS A 122 -7.21 -7.26 -2.51
CA LYS A 122 -6.76 -8.33 -3.40
C LYS A 122 -5.36 -8.05 -3.93
N ILE A 123 -5.09 -6.82 -4.35
CA ILE A 123 -3.77 -6.38 -4.81
C ILE A 123 -2.74 -6.45 -3.69
N ILE A 124 -3.05 -5.89 -2.50
CA ILE A 124 -2.13 -5.85 -1.36
C ILE A 124 -1.74 -7.26 -0.94
N ARG A 125 -2.70 -8.17 -0.76
CA ARG A 125 -2.44 -9.57 -0.37
C ARG A 125 -1.58 -10.29 -1.40
N TYR A 126 -1.86 -10.11 -2.68
CA TYR A 126 -1.04 -10.68 -3.75
C TYR A 126 0.41 -10.18 -3.70
N LEU A 127 0.61 -8.86 -3.59
CA LEU A 127 1.95 -8.28 -3.54
C LEU A 127 2.68 -8.67 -2.24
N MET A 128 2.00 -8.79 -1.10
CA MET A 128 2.57 -9.34 0.13
C MET A 128 3.09 -10.76 -0.08
N GLN A 129 2.30 -11.63 -0.71
CA GLN A 129 2.72 -13.00 -1.03
C GLN A 129 3.96 -13.01 -1.92
N GLN A 130 3.99 -12.20 -2.99
CA GLN A 130 5.14 -12.13 -3.90
C GLN A 130 6.40 -11.56 -3.25
N LEU A 131 6.23 -10.68 -2.26
CA LEU A 131 7.33 -10.11 -1.47
C LEU A 131 7.64 -10.91 -0.19
N GLN A 132 7.02 -12.06 0.02
CA GLN A 132 7.21 -12.92 1.20
C GLN A 132 7.02 -12.16 2.52
N VAL A 133 5.96 -11.34 2.59
CA VAL A 133 5.57 -10.58 3.78
C VAL A 133 4.38 -11.29 4.43
N ASP A 134 4.64 -12.02 5.52
CA ASP A 134 3.65 -12.86 6.20
C ASP A 134 2.99 -12.16 7.39
N THR A 135 3.16 -10.84 7.50
CA THR A 135 2.57 -10.02 8.56
C THR A 135 1.06 -10.14 8.59
N ASN A 136 0.49 -10.33 9.79
CA ASN A 136 -0.94 -10.35 9.98
C ASN A 136 -1.58 -9.00 9.61
N VAL A 137 -2.57 -9.03 8.71
CA VAL A 137 -3.29 -7.84 8.22
C VAL A 137 -4.65 -7.77 8.89
N ILE A 138 -4.90 -6.68 9.62
CA ILE A 138 -6.14 -6.40 10.34
C ILE A 138 -6.83 -5.20 9.70
N LEU A 139 -8.13 -5.26 9.46
CA LEU A 139 -8.90 -4.07 9.04
C LEU A 139 -9.32 -3.27 10.28
N SER A 140 -9.16 -1.95 10.24
CA SER A 140 -9.59 -1.10 11.36
C SER A 140 -11.09 -1.23 11.65
N SER A 141 -11.90 -1.49 10.63
CA SER A 141 -13.34 -1.76 10.78
C SER A 141 -13.66 -3.02 11.59
N GLU A 142 -12.77 -4.00 11.62
CA GLU A 142 -12.94 -5.25 12.39
C GLU A 142 -12.67 -5.05 13.88
N LEU A 143 -12.00 -3.94 14.24
CA LEU A 143 -11.67 -3.65 15.64
C LEU A 143 -12.83 -3.04 16.44
N GLY A 144 -13.95 -2.64 15.81
CA GLY A 144 -15.09 -2.04 16.50
C GLY A 144 -14.75 -0.72 17.20
N ILE A 145 -13.79 0.05 16.66
CA ILE A 145 -13.35 1.33 17.20
C ILE A 145 -14.08 2.46 16.46
N HIS A 146 -14.67 3.39 17.21
CA HIS A 146 -15.42 4.52 16.63
C HIS A 146 -14.70 5.86 16.75
N ALA A 147 -13.52 5.90 17.35
CA ALA A 147 -12.68 7.09 17.48
C ALA A 147 -12.17 7.58 16.12
N LYS A 148 -11.68 8.83 16.09
CA LYS A 148 -11.10 9.47 14.89
C LYS A 148 -9.76 10.11 15.22
N GLY A 149 -8.97 10.36 14.17
CA GLY A 149 -7.67 11.03 14.31
C GLY A 149 -6.73 10.28 15.25
N GLU A 150 -6.08 11.01 16.12
CA GLU A 150 -5.12 10.48 17.08
C GLU A 150 -5.75 9.47 18.07
N LYS A 151 -6.98 9.76 18.55
CA LYS A 151 -7.69 8.86 19.46
C LYS A 151 -7.91 7.48 18.88
N LEU A 152 -8.15 7.41 17.55
CA LEU A 152 -8.25 6.12 16.83
C LEU A 152 -6.94 5.32 16.96
N LEU A 153 -5.78 5.96 16.80
CA LEU A 153 -4.49 5.28 16.90
C LEU A 153 -4.24 4.76 18.32
N LEU A 154 -4.55 5.55 19.33
CA LEU A 154 -4.42 5.14 20.73
C LEU A 154 -5.33 3.95 21.06
N GLU A 155 -6.58 3.97 20.61
CA GLU A 155 -7.52 2.87 20.84
C GLU A 155 -7.11 1.59 20.08
N ILE A 156 -6.58 1.70 18.83
CA ILE A 156 -5.99 0.57 18.11
C ILE A 156 -4.83 -0.02 18.91
N CYS A 157 -3.90 0.82 19.37
CA CYS A 157 -2.75 0.37 20.15
C CYS A 157 -3.16 -0.32 21.46
N SER A 158 -4.10 0.28 22.19
CA SER A 158 -4.64 -0.29 23.43
C SER A 158 -5.31 -1.64 23.20
N LYS A 159 -6.20 -1.72 22.20
CA LYS A 159 -6.96 -2.93 21.89
C LYS A 159 -6.08 -4.10 21.48
N LEU A 160 -4.99 -3.81 20.77
CA LEU A 160 -4.03 -4.82 20.29
C LEU A 160 -2.87 -5.07 21.28
N GLY A 161 -2.80 -4.39 22.44
CA GLY A 161 -1.72 -4.57 23.41
C GLY A 161 -0.34 -4.17 22.87
N VAL A 162 -0.26 -3.05 22.18
CA VAL A 162 0.94 -2.59 21.45
C VAL A 162 1.96 -1.98 22.39
N SER A 163 3.23 -2.35 22.23
CA SER A 163 4.36 -1.72 22.92
C SER A 163 5.17 -0.77 22.03
N GLN A 164 5.05 -0.91 20.70
CA GLN A 164 5.78 -0.08 19.75
C GLN A 164 4.93 0.22 18.49
N PHE A 165 4.90 1.50 18.10
CA PHE A 165 4.18 1.98 16.93
C PHE A 165 5.14 2.55 15.89
N LEU A 166 5.15 1.96 14.66
CA LEU A 166 5.98 2.44 13.56
C LEU A 166 5.26 3.54 12.79
N VAL A 167 5.88 4.71 12.69
CA VAL A 167 5.33 5.88 11.99
C VAL A 167 6.31 6.42 10.95
N GLN A 168 5.82 6.81 9.79
CA GLN A 168 6.63 7.60 8.84
C GLN A 168 6.87 9.00 9.41
N LYS A 169 8.12 9.50 9.29
CA LYS A 169 8.51 10.84 9.76
C LYS A 169 7.53 11.93 9.30
N ALA A 170 7.05 11.86 8.06
CA ALA A 170 6.08 12.83 7.53
C ALA A 170 4.71 12.78 8.24
N ALA A 171 4.32 11.63 8.81
CA ALA A 171 3.07 11.48 9.54
C ALA A 171 3.21 11.79 11.04
N ARG A 172 4.43 11.86 11.58
CA ARG A 172 4.69 12.11 13.00
C ARG A 172 4.07 13.42 13.51
N LYS A 173 4.02 14.46 12.68
CA LYS A 173 3.41 15.75 13.03
C LYS A 173 1.90 15.68 13.34
N TYR A 174 1.25 14.59 13.01
CA TYR A 174 -0.17 14.35 13.31
C TYR A 174 -0.39 13.46 14.52
N ILE A 175 0.69 13.08 15.23
CA ILE A 175 0.67 12.14 16.35
C ILE A 175 1.33 12.82 17.55
N ASN A 176 0.62 12.89 18.66
CA ASN A 176 1.16 13.39 19.92
C ASN A 176 1.99 12.26 20.60
N SER A 177 3.32 12.42 20.57
CA SER A 177 4.24 11.44 21.15
C SER A 177 4.03 11.26 22.66
N ASP A 178 3.67 12.33 23.38
CA ASP A 178 3.55 12.30 24.84
C ASP A 178 2.36 11.44 25.28
N ARG A 179 1.25 11.49 24.54
CA ARG A 179 0.08 10.62 24.80
C ARG A 179 0.36 9.16 24.55
N LEU A 180 1.12 8.83 23.49
CA LEU A 180 1.53 7.45 23.24
C LEU A 180 2.50 6.97 24.33
N SER A 181 3.48 7.80 24.71
CA SER A 181 4.42 7.50 25.79
C SER A 181 3.71 7.31 27.13
N ALA A 182 2.73 8.17 27.46
CA ALA A 182 1.91 8.01 28.66
C ALA A 182 1.08 6.71 28.66
N ALA A 183 0.74 6.19 27.49
CA ALA A 183 0.11 4.88 27.32
C ALA A 183 1.10 3.71 27.25
N GLY A 184 2.40 3.94 27.51
CA GLY A 184 3.45 2.91 27.46
C GLY A 184 3.84 2.48 26.04
N ILE A 185 3.50 3.27 25.00
CA ILE A 185 3.74 2.93 23.61
C ILE A 185 4.95 3.71 23.08
N LYS A 186 6.00 3.00 22.68
CA LYS A 186 7.18 3.58 22.05
C LYS A 186 6.86 3.98 20.60
N LEU A 187 7.01 5.25 20.27
CA LEU A 187 6.91 5.73 18.90
C LEU A 187 8.26 5.59 18.19
N SER A 188 8.29 4.83 17.11
CA SER A 188 9.50 4.59 16.31
C SER A 188 9.35 5.15 14.91
N ASP A 189 10.34 5.95 14.48
CA ASP A 189 10.34 6.52 13.14
C ASP A 189 10.67 5.45 12.10
N PHE A 190 9.85 5.37 11.08
CA PHE A 190 10.03 4.52 9.91
C PHE A 190 10.47 5.35 8.70
N ARG A 191 11.55 4.92 8.07
CA ARG A 191 11.99 5.44 6.76
C ARG A 191 11.77 4.37 5.71
N PRO A 192 10.88 4.60 4.71
CA PRO A 192 10.69 3.63 3.65
C PRO A 192 11.98 3.47 2.84
N PRO A 193 12.37 2.22 2.51
CA PRO A 193 13.49 2.01 1.59
C PRO A 193 13.13 2.54 0.20
N SER A 194 14.14 3.00 -0.51
CA SER A 194 14.04 3.34 -1.92
C SER A 194 15.10 2.53 -2.69
N PRO A 195 14.91 1.20 -2.79
CA PRO A 195 15.90 0.33 -3.41
C PRO A 195 16.08 0.67 -4.89
N VAL A 196 17.32 0.58 -5.36
CA VAL A 196 17.65 0.66 -6.77
C VAL A 196 17.70 -0.76 -7.33
N TYR A 197 17.00 -0.99 -8.44
CA TYR A 197 16.90 -2.28 -9.11
C TYR A 197 16.77 -2.10 -10.63
N PRO A 198 17.09 -3.11 -11.43
CA PRO A 198 16.88 -3.03 -12.88
C PRO A 198 15.42 -2.74 -13.22
N GLN A 199 15.20 -1.71 -14.03
CA GLN A 199 13.88 -1.35 -14.56
C GLN A 199 13.91 -1.35 -16.09
N LEU A 200 12.79 -1.72 -16.71
CA LEU A 200 12.61 -1.45 -18.14
C LEU A 200 12.57 0.06 -18.39
N TRP A 201 12.86 0.46 -19.63
CA TRP A 201 12.70 1.83 -20.14
C TRP A 201 13.59 2.88 -19.45
N GLY A 202 14.60 3.39 -20.13
CA GLY A 202 15.36 4.59 -19.76
C GLY A 202 15.85 4.66 -18.31
N ASP A 203 15.93 5.87 -17.78
CA ASP A 203 16.48 6.15 -16.46
C ASP A 203 15.64 5.58 -15.30
N PHE A 204 16.30 5.29 -14.18
CA PHE A 204 15.64 4.77 -12.99
C PHE A 204 14.62 5.77 -12.39
N ILE A 205 13.42 5.28 -12.09
CA ILE A 205 12.38 6.06 -11.42
C ILE A 205 12.11 5.45 -10.04
N PRO A 206 12.38 6.19 -8.93
CA PRO A 206 12.16 5.68 -7.58
C PRO A 206 10.66 5.65 -7.20
N ASN A 207 10.35 4.82 -6.21
CA ASN A 207 9.03 4.76 -5.57
C ASN A 207 7.86 4.50 -6.55
N LEU A 208 8.07 3.66 -7.54
CA LEU A 208 6.98 3.08 -8.34
C LEU A 208 6.19 2.06 -7.51
N SER A 209 5.08 1.57 -8.04
CA SER A 209 4.39 0.40 -7.49
C SER A 209 5.37 -0.76 -7.27
N ALA A 210 5.22 -1.50 -6.19
CA ALA A 210 6.01 -2.71 -5.93
C ALA A 210 5.85 -3.77 -7.02
N LEU A 211 4.76 -3.71 -7.81
CA LEU A 211 4.60 -4.56 -8.98
C LEU A 211 5.75 -4.36 -9.98
N ASP A 212 6.25 -3.11 -10.17
CA ASP A 212 7.40 -2.85 -11.03
C ASP A 212 8.65 -3.63 -10.59
N LEU A 213 8.96 -3.62 -9.30
CA LEU A 213 10.06 -4.41 -8.73
C LEU A 213 9.84 -5.92 -8.96
N ILE A 214 8.64 -6.42 -8.68
CA ILE A 214 8.32 -7.85 -8.82
C ILE A 214 8.45 -8.30 -10.28
N LEU A 215 7.92 -7.54 -11.22
CA LEU A 215 7.97 -7.88 -12.64
C LEU A 215 9.39 -7.86 -13.22
N ASN A 216 10.25 -7.00 -12.71
CA ASN A 216 11.64 -6.89 -13.17
C ASN A 216 12.61 -7.85 -12.45
N CYS A 217 12.37 -8.17 -11.18
CA CYS A 217 13.32 -8.89 -10.31
C CYS A 217 12.82 -10.24 -9.78
N GLY A 218 11.53 -10.55 -9.90
CA GLY A 218 10.92 -11.83 -9.49
C GLY A 218 11.28 -12.23 -8.07
N PRO A 219 11.79 -13.46 -7.83
CA PRO A 219 12.14 -13.95 -6.49
C PRO A 219 13.15 -13.10 -5.72
N LYS A 220 13.95 -12.27 -6.42
CA LYS A 220 14.89 -11.35 -5.77
C LYS A 220 14.21 -10.11 -5.17
N ALA A 221 12.93 -9.87 -5.48
CA ALA A 221 12.21 -8.68 -5.04
C ALA A 221 12.15 -8.55 -3.52
N HIS A 222 11.94 -9.65 -2.78
CA HIS A 222 12.00 -9.68 -1.32
C HIS A 222 13.36 -9.20 -0.80
N HIS A 223 14.45 -9.82 -1.27
CA HIS A 223 15.81 -9.46 -0.86
C HIS A 223 16.15 -8.00 -1.16
N ILE A 224 15.74 -7.50 -2.32
CA ILE A 224 15.93 -6.09 -2.70
C ILE A 224 15.13 -5.16 -1.77
N MET A 225 13.93 -5.55 -1.37
CA MET A 225 13.11 -4.78 -0.44
C MET A 225 13.76 -4.66 0.94
N ILE A 226 14.29 -5.77 1.49
CA ILE A 226 14.88 -5.77 2.85
C ILE A 226 16.28 -5.19 2.91
N ASN A 227 17.10 -5.36 1.86
CA ASN A 227 18.49 -4.90 1.81
C ASN A 227 18.64 -3.48 1.22
N GLY A 228 17.61 -2.90 0.66
CA GLY A 228 17.60 -1.51 0.21
C GLY A 228 17.86 -0.47 1.32
N LEU A 229 18.17 -0.95 2.53
CA LEU A 229 18.54 -0.19 3.73
C LEU A 229 20.04 -0.22 4.04
N SER A 230 20.90 -0.77 3.19
CA SER A 230 22.34 -0.89 3.48
C SER A 230 23.08 0.43 3.81
N GLY A 231 22.34 1.49 4.16
CA GLY A 231 22.84 2.80 4.57
C GLY A 231 22.18 3.42 5.82
N SER A 232 21.25 2.76 6.51
CA SER A 232 20.65 3.32 7.73
C SER A 232 20.50 2.24 8.81
N GLY A 233 21.38 2.33 9.82
CA GLY A 233 21.48 1.40 10.92
C GLY A 233 20.19 1.09 11.68
N GLU A 234 20.21 -0.08 12.29
CA GLU A 234 19.48 -0.55 13.46
C GLU A 234 17.96 -0.40 13.49
N TYR A 235 17.26 -1.40 12.97
CA TYR A 235 15.93 -1.80 13.43
C TYR A 235 15.92 -3.33 13.63
N ARG A 236 16.45 -3.78 14.75
CA ARG A 236 16.15 -5.06 15.41
C ARG A 236 16.00 -4.85 16.90
#